data_ad158e6b362de4985257d0be64e8549f
#
_entry.id   ad158e6b362de4985257d0be64e8549f
#
_cell.length_a   1.000
_cell.length_b   1.000
_cell.length_c   1.000
_cell.angle_alpha   90.00
_cell.angle_beta   90.00
_cell.angle_gamma   90.00
#
_symmetry.space_group_name_H-M   'P 1'
#
loop_
_entity.id
_entity.type
_entity.pdbx_description
1 polymer ?
#
loop_
_entity_poly.entity_id
_entity_poly.type
_entity_poly.pdbx_seq_one_letter_code
_entity_poly.pdbx_strand_id
1 'polypeptide(L)'
;MAKRRPGESADQVRRLIGLFEKMNVDEAIKMFTEDCRYRFGNYPAAKGREGVRQSATSSHLTAIKGCTFDIQGLWEFDGGDVVVCQMEINYIRTDDSVLTLPCTDVFRMEGALIQDMRIYMDPSPLFK
;
A
#
# COMPACT_ATOMS: atom_id res chain seq x y z
N MET A 1 11.85 16.01 -19.70
CA MET A 1 11.11 15.43 -18.56
C MET A 1 11.07 16.41 -17.40
N ALA A 2 9.88 16.63 -16.87
CA ALA A 2 9.75 17.50 -15.71
C ALA A 2 10.35 16.81 -14.48
N LYS A 3 11.12 17.57 -13.70
CA LYS A 3 11.61 17.07 -12.42
C LYS A 3 10.47 17.02 -11.40
N ARG A 4 10.48 16.02 -10.53
CA ARG A 4 9.54 15.98 -9.42
C ARG A 4 9.80 17.11 -8.45
N ARG A 5 8.73 17.66 -7.88
CA ARG A 5 8.85 18.54 -6.72
C ARG A 5 9.29 17.72 -5.51
N PRO A 6 10.07 18.27 -4.58
CA PRO A 6 10.27 17.62 -3.30
C PRO A 6 8.91 17.32 -2.65
N GLY A 7 8.71 16.08 -2.20
CA GLY A 7 7.46 15.65 -1.59
C GLY A 7 6.38 15.18 -2.56
N GLU A 8 6.59 15.30 -3.87
CA GLU A 8 5.57 14.90 -4.85
C GLU A 8 5.28 13.40 -4.80
N SER A 9 6.33 12.56 -4.74
CA SER A 9 6.13 11.12 -4.62
C SER A 9 5.50 10.73 -3.30
N ALA A 10 5.89 11.38 -2.20
CA ALA A 10 5.26 11.16 -0.89
C ALA A 10 3.77 11.50 -0.92
N ASP A 11 3.39 12.59 -1.60
CA ASP A 11 1.99 12.96 -1.75
C ASP A 11 1.21 11.88 -2.52
N GLN A 12 1.81 11.30 -3.57
CA GLN A 12 1.19 10.21 -4.30
C GLN A 12 0.99 8.98 -3.42
N VAL A 13 1.96 8.66 -2.57
CA VAL A 13 1.83 7.54 -1.63
C VAL A 13 0.72 7.80 -0.62
N ARG A 14 0.63 9.02 -0.06
CA ARG A 14 -0.47 9.39 0.84
C ARG A 14 -1.82 9.20 0.17
N ARG A 15 -1.93 9.60 -1.08
CA ARG A 15 -3.16 9.46 -1.85
C ARG A 15 -3.54 7.99 -2.02
N LEU A 16 -2.55 7.14 -2.35
CA LEU A 16 -2.78 5.70 -2.47
C LEU A 16 -3.27 5.09 -1.15
N ILE A 17 -2.60 5.41 -0.05
CA ILE A 17 -2.98 4.91 1.27
C ILE A 17 -4.42 5.33 1.60
N GLY A 18 -4.81 6.57 1.29
CA GLY A 18 -6.17 7.04 1.48
C GLY A 18 -7.20 6.26 0.68
N LEU A 19 -6.85 5.86 -0.55
CA LEU A 19 -7.73 5.04 -1.38
C LEU A 19 -7.89 3.62 -0.80
N PHE A 20 -6.82 3.01 -0.32
CA PHE A 20 -6.91 1.72 0.34
C PHE A 20 -7.72 1.80 1.64
N GLU A 21 -7.58 2.88 2.40
CA GLU A 21 -8.36 3.09 3.62
C GLU A 21 -9.86 3.10 3.32
N LYS A 22 -10.25 3.69 2.19
CA LYS A 22 -11.63 3.70 1.73
C LYS A 22 -12.03 2.42 1.02
N MET A 23 -11.10 1.47 0.90
CA MET A 23 -11.26 0.22 0.16
C MET A 23 -11.62 0.46 -1.32
N ASN A 24 -11.17 1.58 -1.87
CA ASN A 24 -11.41 1.96 -3.26
C ASN A 24 -10.31 1.40 -4.16
N VAL A 25 -10.36 0.09 -4.41
CA VAL A 25 -9.34 -0.62 -5.18
C VAL A 25 -9.33 -0.18 -6.64
N ASP A 26 -10.50 0.11 -7.21
CA ASP A 26 -10.60 0.53 -8.61
C ASP A 26 -9.81 1.81 -8.89
N GLU A 27 -9.88 2.79 -8.01
CA GLU A 27 -9.09 4.01 -8.16
C GLU A 27 -7.63 3.79 -7.75
N ALA A 28 -7.39 2.94 -6.75
CA ALA A 28 -6.03 2.66 -6.29
C ALA A 28 -5.16 2.05 -7.40
N ILE A 29 -5.68 1.09 -8.16
CA ILE A 29 -4.88 0.42 -9.19
C ILE A 29 -4.49 1.36 -10.34
N LYS A 30 -5.21 2.46 -10.53
CA LYS A 30 -4.85 3.47 -11.54
C LYS A 30 -3.59 4.24 -11.19
N MET A 31 -3.16 4.19 -9.94
CA MET A 31 -1.93 4.83 -9.49
C MET A 31 -0.68 3.99 -9.74
N PHE A 32 -0.85 2.80 -10.30
CA PHE A 32 0.25 1.88 -10.63
C PHE A 32 0.52 1.88 -12.14
N THR A 33 1.76 1.56 -12.52
CA THR A 33 2.06 1.30 -13.93
C THR A 33 1.38 0.02 -14.40
N GLU A 34 1.22 -0.14 -15.71
CA GLU A 34 0.60 -1.35 -16.27
C GLU A 34 1.42 -2.61 -15.99
N ASP A 35 2.74 -2.46 -15.93
CA ASP A 35 3.67 -3.56 -15.66
C ASP A 35 4.13 -3.62 -14.22
N CYS A 36 3.37 -3.04 -13.30
CA CYS A 36 3.76 -2.92 -11.90
C CYS A 36 3.90 -4.29 -11.22
N ARG A 37 4.60 -4.26 -10.09
CA ARG A 37 4.73 -5.39 -9.19
C ARG A 37 4.26 -5.01 -7.81
N TYR A 38 3.59 -5.96 -7.15
CA TYR A 38 3.03 -5.76 -5.82
C TYR A 38 3.30 -7.03 -5.01
N ARG A 39 4.00 -6.88 -3.90
CA ARG A 39 4.28 -8.04 -3.05
C ARG A 39 3.84 -7.75 -1.62
N PHE A 40 2.94 -8.57 -1.13
CA PHE A 40 2.49 -8.51 0.26
C PHE A 40 3.25 -9.56 1.07
N GLY A 41 4.05 -9.09 2.03
CA GLY A 41 4.78 -9.96 2.94
C GLY A 41 5.61 -11.01 2.21
N ASN A 42 5.37 -12.26 2.55
CA ASN A 42 6.12 -13.39 2.01
C ASN A 42 5.41 -14.09 0.85
N TYR A 43 4.31 -13.54 0.36
CA TYR A 43 3.59 -14.10 -0.78
C TYR A 43 4.32 -13.81 -2.09
N PRO A 44 4.10 -14.62 -3.14
CA PRO A 44 4.67 -14.31 -4.46
C PRO A 44 4.22 -12.94 -4.95
N ALA A 45 5.10 -12.28 -5.71
CA ALA A 45 4.78 -10.96 -6.26
C ALA A 45 3.64 -11.07 -7.29
N ALA A 46 2.63 -10.21 -7.13
CA ALA A 46 1.59 -10.03 -8.13
C ALA A 46 2.10 -9.10 -9.23
N LYS A 47 1.60 -9.27 -10.45
CA LYS A 47 2.02 -8.50 -11.61
C LYS A 47 0.84 -7.76 -12.22
N GLY A 48 1.07 -6.50 -12.57
CA GLY A 48 0.09 -5.67 -13.26
C GLY A 48 -1.04 -5.21 -12.36
N ARG A 49 -1.86 -4.30 -12.87
CA ARG A 49 -2.96 -3.70 -12.12
C ARG A 49 -3.98 -4.74 -11.64
N GLU A 50 -4.32 -5.72 -12.47
CA GLU A 50 -5.22 -6.81 -12.06
C GLU A 50 -4.61 -7.69 -10.97
N GLY A 51 -3.29 -7.91 -11.02
CA GLY A 51 -2.60 -8.61 -9.96
C GLY A 51 -2.71 -7.87 -8.62
N VAL A 52 -2.58 -6.55 -8.64
CA VAL A 52 -2.78 -5.73 -7.45
C VAL A 52 -4.21 -5.86 -6.93
N ARG A 53 -5.19 -5.78 -7.83
CA ARG A 53 -6.60 -5.94 -7.46
C ARG A 53 -6.84 -7.28 -6.78
N GLN A 54 -6.38 -8.37 -7.39
CA GLN A 54 -6.57 -9.72 -6.85
C GLN A 54 -5.89 -9.87 -5.48
N SER A 55 -4.67 -9.36 -5.36
CA SER A 55 -3.94 -9.44 -4.09
C SER A 55 -4.62 -8.63 -3.00
N ALA A 56 -5.10 -7.43 -3.32
CA ALA A 56 -5.75 -6.53 -2.37
C ALA A 56 -7.13 -7.03 -1.93
N THR A 57 -7.78 -7.86 -2.73
CA THR A 57 -9.16 -8.31 -2.43
C THR A 57 -9.25 -9.75 -1.94
N SER A 58 -8.16 -10.51 -1.93
CA SER A 58 -8.20 -11.94 -1.64
C SER A 58 -7.38 -12.39 -0.43
N SER A 59 -6.62 -11.50 0.17
CA SER A 59 -5.70 -11.88 1.25
C SER A 59 -6.37 -11.71 2.62
N HIS A 60 -5.58 -11.23 3.58
CA HIS A 60 -6.04 -10.94 4.95
C HIS A 60 -7.23 -9.97 5.00
N LEU A 61 -7.48 -9.22 3.92
CA LEU A 61 -8.58 -8.27 3.87
C LEU A 61 -9.96 -8.92 3.90
N THR A 62 -10.05 -10.23 3.63
CA THR A 62 -11.32 -10.96 3.75
C THR A 62 -11.76 -11.12 5.21
N ALA A 63 -10.85 -10.96 6.16
CA ALA A 63 -11.12 -11.13 7.59
C ALA A 63 -11.54 -9.83 8.29
N ILE A 64 -11.66 -8.73 7.56
CA ILE A 64 -11.96 -7.41 8.13
C ILE A 64 -13.12 -6.75 7.40
N LYS A 65 -13.76 -5.80 8.06
CA LYS A 65 -14.78 -4.95 7.43
C LYS A 65 -14.30 -3.53 7.16
N GLY A 66 -13.13 -3.16 7.63
CA GLY A 66 -12.53 -1.85 7.38
C GLY A 66 -11.15 -1.74 7.98
N CYS A 67 -10.46 -0.65 7.64
CA CYS A 67 -9.15 -0.35 8.21
C CYS A 67 -8.89 1.15 8.15
N THR A 68 -8.00 1.61 9.05
CA THR A 68 -7.44 2.96 9.00
C THR A 68 -5.92 2.86 9.09
N PHE A 69 -5.23 3.85 8.54
CA PHE A 69 -3.77 3.86 8.48
C PHE A 69 -3.23 5.07 9.24
N ASP A 70 -2.37 4.82 10.24
CA ASP A 70 -1.68 5.87 10.95
C ASP A 70 -0.25 5.97 10.43
N ILE A 71 0.01 6.92 9.52
CA ILE A 71 1.33 7.12 8.95
C ILE A 71 2.22 7.76 10.01
N GLN A 72 3.30 7.07 10.38
CA GLN A 72 4.25 7.53 11.39
C GLN A 72 5.50 8.13 10.77
N GLY A 73 5.83 7.74 9.56
CA GLY A 73 6.97 8.26 8.84
C GLY A 73 6.81 8.05 7.34
N LEU A 74 7.29 9.03 6.57
CA LEU A 74 7.17 9.00 5.11
C LEU A 74 8.39 9.71 4.56
N TRP A 75 9.26 8.96 3.89
CA TRP A 75 10.55 9.44 3.42
C TRP A 75 10.72 9.20 1.93
N GLU A 76 11.34 10.18 1.27
CA GLU A 76 11.73 10.04 -0.14
C GLU A 76 13.23 9.86 -0.25
N PHE A 77 13.63 9.02 -1.19
CA PHE A 77 15.04 8.78 -1.53
C PHE A 77 15.20 8.89 -3.04
N ASP A 78 16.41 9.17 -3.48
CA ASP A 78 16.77 9.22 -4.89
C ASP A 78 15.85 10.15 -5.70
N GLY A 79 15.62 11.36 -5.19
CA GLY A 79 14.81 12.36 -5.89
C GLY A 79 13.34 11.99 -5.99
N GLY A 80 12.85 11.11 -5.13
CA GLY A 80 11.47 10.63 -5.15
C GLY A 80 11.26 9.35 -5.94
N ASP A 81 12.34 8.74 -6.45
CA ASP A 81 12.23 7.43 -7.11
C ASP A 81 11.88 6.33 -6.12
N VAL A 82 12.23 6.50 -4.86
CA VAL A 82 11.89 5.54 -3.80
C VAL A 82 11.21 6.28 -2.67
N VAL A 83 10.12 5.69 -2.15
CA VAL A 83 9.40 6.21 -0.99
C VAL A 83 9.27 5.08 0.03
N VAL A 84 9.53 5.40 1.30
CA VAL A 84 9.32 4.47 2.41
C VAL A 84 8.24 5.04 3.31
N CYS A 85 7.22 4.25 3.59
CA CYS A 85 6.11 4.63 4.44
C CYS A 85 6.03 3.68 5.63
N GLN A 86 6.27 4.20 6.82
CA GLN A 86 6.10 3.44 8.07
C GLN A 86 4.79 3.84 8.70
N MET A 87 4.00 2.84 9.10
CA MET A 87 2.66 3.11 9.64
C MET A 87 2.20 2.02 10.59
N GLU A 88 1.14 2.30 11.29
CA GLU A 88 0.35 1.29 11.98
C GLU A 88 -1.00 1.18 11.30
N ILE A 89 -1.49 -0.03 11.12
CA ILE A 89 -2.77 -0.28 10.49
C ILE A 89 -3.74 -0.77 11.55
N ASN A 90 -4.87 -0.09 11.67
CA ASN A 90 -5.95 -0.47 12.57
C ASN A 90 -6.96 -1.27 11.75
N TYR A 91 -6.99 -2.58 11.95
CA TYR A 91 -7.94 -3.44 11.25
C TYR A 91 -9.21 -3.60 12.10
N ILE A 92 -10.35 -3.35 11.49
CA ILE A 92 -11.65 -3.52 12.13
C ILE A 92 -12.18 -4.88 11.71
N ARG A 93 -12.25 -5.81 12.65
CA ARG A 93 -12.73 -7.17 12.39
C ARG A 93 -14.24 -7.17 12.23
N THR A 94 -14.77 -8.28 11.73
CA THR A 94 -16.21 -8.45 11.50
C THR A 94 -17.02 -8.39 12.79
N ASP A 95 -16.40 -8.64 13.95
CA ASP A 95 -17.04 -8.53 15.27
C ASP A 95 -16.85 -7.15 15.92
N ASP A 96 -16.38 -6.14 15.13
CA ASP A 96 -16.11 -4.77 15.57
C ASP A 96 -14.86 -4.61 16.45
N SER A 97 -14.15 -5.69 16.75
CA SER A 97 -12.86 -5.56 17.46
C SER A 97 -11.81 -4.94 16.56
N VAL A 98 -10.87 -4.21 17.15
CA VAL A 98 -9.80 -3.55 16.42
C VAL A 98 -8.48 -4.21 16.75
N LEU A 99 -7.70 -4.54 15.71
CA LEU A 99 -6.34 -5.07 15.85
C LEU A 99 -5.39 -4.13 15.13
N THR A 100 -4.39 -3.63 15.83
CA THR A 100 -3.39 -2.72 15.27
C THR A 100 -2.10 -3.47 15.02
N LEU A 101 -1.59 -3.38 13.78
CA LEU A 101 -0.37 -4.06 13.36
C LEU A 101 0.60 -3.07 12.71
N PRO A 102 1.92 -3.23 12.98
CA PRO A 102 2.92 -2.40 12.32
C PRO A 102 3.09 -2.82 10.87
N CYS A 103 3.40 -1.85 10.01
CA CYS A 103 3.60 -2.08 8.59
C CYS A 103 4.57 -1.06 8.03
N THR A 104 5.46 -1.51 7.16
CA THR A 104 6.33 -0.60 6.39
C THR A 104 6.23 -0.97 4.92
N ASP A 105 5.90 0.01 4.09
CA ASP A 105 5.82 -0.17 2.64
C ASP A 105 7.01 0.53 1.97
N VAL A 106 7.54 -0.12 0.95
CA VAL A 106 8.57 0.45 0.09
C VAL A 106 8.02 0.56 -1.32
N PHE A 107 8.09 1.77 -1.87
CA PHE A 107 7.57 2.07 -3.20
C PHE A 107 8.70 2.46 -4.13
N ARG A 108 8.67 1.95 -5.35
CA ARG A 108 9.53 2.44 -6.44
C ARG A 108 8.62 3.09 -7.46
N MET A 109 8.98 4.32 -7.81
CA MET A 109 8.15 5.16 -8.67
C MET A 109 8.70 5.19 -10.09
N GLU A 110 7.79 5.25 -11.05
CA GLU A 110 8.09 5.60 -12.43
C GLU A 110 7.26 6.81 -12.78
N GLY A 111 7.89 7.99 -12.82
CA GLY A 111 7.16 9.23 -12.91
C GLY A 111 6.23 9.41 -11.72
N ALA A 112 4.96 9.67 -11.98
CA ALA A 112 3.95 9.85 -10.95
C ALA A 112 3.26 8.54 -10.55
N LEU A 113 3.64 7.41 -11.17
CA LEU A 113 3.01 6.11 -10.95
C LEU A 113 3.92 5.19 -10.15
N ILE A 114 3.31 4.24 -9.49
CA ILE A 114 4.01 3.23 -8.69
C ILE A 114 4.33 2.05 -9.58
N GLN A 115 5.61 1.72 -9.69
CA GLN A 115 6.06 0.56 -10.47
C GLN A 115 6.21 -0.68 -9.59
N ASP A 116 6.63 -0.50 -8.34
CA ASP A 116 6.85 -1.62 -7.41
C ASP A 116 6.41 -1.20 -6.03
N MET A 117 5.59 -2.02 -5.40
CA MET A 117 5.17 -1.80 -4.01
C MET A 117 5.42 -3.07 -3.21
N ARG A 118 6.18 -2.93 -2.13
CA ARG A 118 6.47 -4.04 -1.23
C ARG A 118 5.96 -3.72 0.16
N ILE A 119 5.18 -4.61 0.71
CA ILE A 119 4.52 -4.45 2.01
C ILE A 119 5.18 -5.39 3.00
N TYR A 120 5.84 -4.83 4.01
CA TYR A 120 6.55 -5.58 5.04
C TYR A 120 5.73 -5.57 6.33
N MET A 121 4.95 -6.62 6.52
CA MET A 121 4.17 -6.82 7.73
C MET A 121 3.85 -8.30 7.93
N ASP A 122 3.52 -8.66 9.14
CA ASP A 122 3.02 -9.98 9.48
C ASP A 122 1.51 -9.88 9.79
N PRO A 123 0.64 -10.37 8.90
CA PRO A 123 -0.80 -10.30 9.10
C PRO A 123 -1.34 -11.46 9.95
N SER A 124 -0.49 -12.39 10.38
CA SER A 124 -0.95 -13.61 11.04
C SER A 124 -1.83 -13.37 12.27
N PRO A 125 -1.63 -12.29 13.08
CA PRO A 125 -2.53 -12.04 14.21
C PRO A 125 -4.00 -11.83 13.82
N LEU A 126 -4.29 -11.44 12.56
CA LEU A 126 -5.67 -11.30 12.09
C LEU A 126 -6.43 -12.63 12.05
N PHE A 127 -5.70 -13.74 11.97
CA PHE A 127 -6.28 -15.07 11.79
C PHE A 127 -6.25 -15.91 13.08
N LYS A 128 -5.98 -15.28 14.20
CA LYS A 128 -5.90 -15.95 15.51
C LYS A 128 -7.04 -15.58 16.43
#